data_6f9fae7418b935d789d93c38a6b4c6f8
#
_entry.id   6f9fae7418b935d789d93c38a6b4c6f8
#
_cell.length_a   1.000
_cell.length_b   1.000
_cell.length_c   1.000
_cell.angle_alpha   90.00
_cell.angle_beta   90.00
_cell.angle_gamma   90.00
#
_symmetry.space_group_name_H-M   'P 1'
#
loop_
_entity.id
_entity.type
_entity.pdbx_description
1 polymer ?
#
loop_
_entity_poly.entity_id
_entity_poly.type
_entity_poly.pdbx_seq_one_letter_code
_entity_poly.pdbx_strand_id
1 'polypeptide(L)'
;MSTTNHDHHIYVLMGVSGSGKSAVASEVAHQLHAAFLDGDFLHPRCNIEKMASGEPLNDDDRKPWLQALNDAAFAMQRTNKVSLIVCSALKKHYRDLLREGNPNLSFIYLKGDFD
;
A
#
# COMPACT_ATOMS: atom_id res chain seq x y z
N MET A 1 23.88 -18.17 -0.62
CA MET A 1 23.46 -16.90 -0.08
C MET A 1 21.95 -16.90 0.13
N SER A 2 21.52 -16.49 1.28
CA SER A 2 20.09 -16.44 1.56
C SER A 2 19.46 -15.25 0.83
N THR A 3 18.36 -15.52 0.15
CA THR A 3 17.55 -14.47 -0.47
C THR A 3 16.38 -14.07 0.43
N THR A 4 16.28 -14.70 1.59
CA THR A 4 15.18 -14.47 2.50
C THR A 4 15.50 -13.27 3.39
N ASN A 5 14.64 -12.27 3.35
CA ASN A 5 14.79 -11.05 4.15
C ASN A 5 13.87 -11.12 5.36
N HIS A 6 14.18 -12.04 6.29
CA HIS A 6 13.34 -12.24 7.48
C HIS A 6 13.22 -10.98 8.33
N ASP A 7 14.25 -10.13 8.29
CA ASP A 7 14.25 -8.88 9.05
C ASP A 7 13.53 -7.75 8.35
N HIS A 8 13.18 -7.95 7.09
CA HIS A 8 12.57 -6.91 6.29
C HIS A 8 11.06 -7.06 6.34
N HIS A 9 10.39 -5.99 6.70
CA HIS A 9 8.94 -5.98 6.84
C HIS A 9 8.32 -4.87 6.02
N ILE A 10 7.14 -5.15 5.49
CA ILE A 10 6.38 -4.13 4.79
C ILE A 10 5.01 -4.03 5.46
N TYR A 11 4.61 -2.80 5.74
CA TYR A 11 3.33 -2.50 6.38
C TYR A 11 2.47 -1.72 5.41
N VAL A 12 1.26 -2.20 5.19
CA VAL A 12 0.27 -1.50 4.37
C VAL A 12 -0.72 -0.85 5.31
N LEU A 13 -0.70 0.47 5.34
CA LEU A 13 -1.58 1.27 6.20
C LEU A 13 -2.83 1.62 5.40
N MET A 14 -3.96 1.12 5.86
CA MET A 14 -5.24 1.33 5.20
C MET A 14 -6.11 2.24 6.06
N GLY A 15 -6.96 2.99 5.41
CA GLY A 15 -7.91 3.83 6.13
C GLY A 15 -8.81 4.55 5.17
N VAL A 16 -9.84 5.18 5.73
CA VAL A 16 -10.76 5.96 4.90
C VAL A 16 -10.07 7.25 4.46
N SER A 17 -10.53 7.76 3.33
CA SER A 17 -10.06 9.03 2.79
C SER A 17 -10.28 10.15 3.81
N GLY A 18 -9.29 11.03 3.95
CA GLY A 18 -9.39 12.13 4.89
C GLY A 18 -9.02 11.78 6.32
N SER A 19 -8.55 10.57 6.59
CA SER A 19 -8.16 10.16 7.94
C SER A 19 -6.78 10.67 8.36
N GLY A 20 -6.07 11.34 7.47
CA GLY A 20 -4.72 11.82 7.77
C GLY A 20 -3.66 10.73 7.67
N LYS A 21 -3.99 9.56 7.13
CA LYS A 21 -3.07 8.43 7.12
C LYS A 21 -1.77 8.71 6.37
N SER A 22 -1.83 9.46 5.28
CA SER A 22 -0.61 9.78 4.52
C SER A 22 0.35 10.64 5.32
N ALA A 23 -0.16 11.64 6.03
CA ALA A 23 0.68 12.50 6.85
C ALA A 23 1.30 11.73 8.00
N VAL A 24 0.51 10.88 8.68
CA VAL A 24 0.99 10.07 9.78
C VAL A 24 2.05 9.08 9.30
N ALA A 25 1.77 8.38 8.21
CA ALA A 25 2.67 7.37 7.68
C ALA A 25 3.97 7.99 7.18
N SER A 26 3.91 9.14 6.53
CA SER A 26 5.09 9.84 6.05
C SER A 26 6.00 10.25 7.21
N GLU A 27 5.43 10.76 8.30
CA GLU A 27 6.19 11.13 9.48
C GLU A 27 6.83 9.92 10.14
N VAL A 28 6.08 8.83 10.29
CA VAL A 28 6.61 7.59 10.86
C VAL A 28 7.76 7.05 10.00
N ALA A 29 7.57 7.06 8.68
CA ALA A 29 8.61 6.59 7.76
C ALA A 29 9.88 7.42 7.90
N HIS A 30 9.72 8.73 8.01
CA HIS A 30 10.87 9.62 8.18
C HIS A 30 11.64 9.29 9.47
N GLN A 31 10.93 9.13 10.58
CA GLN A 31 11.54 8.83 11.87
C GLN A 31 12.23 7.47 11.89
N LEU A 32 11.68 6.49 11.19
CA LEU A 32 12.23 5.13 11.15
C LEU A 32 13.24 4.93 10.03
N HIS A 33 13.47 5.94 9.20
CA HIS A 33 14.26 5.80 7.98
C HIS A 33 13.71 4.69 7.09
N ALA A 34 12.39 4.58 7.02
CA ALA A 34 11.71 3.56 6.24
C ALA A 34 11.40 4.07 4.84
N ALA A 35 11.30 3.14 3.90
CA ALA A 35 10.78 3.47 2.57
C ALA A 35 9.30 3.81 2.68
N PHE A 36 8.82 4.73 1.86
CA PHE A 36 7.44 5.17 1.90
C PHE A 36 6.88 5.28 0.48
N LEU A 37 5.67 4.80 0.30
CA LEU A 37 4.97 4.87 -0.97
C LEU A 37 3.49 5.15 -0.74
N ASP A 38 2.98 6.15 -1.44
CA ASP A 38 1.53 6.34 -1.50
C ASP A 38 0.99 5.44 -2.61
N GLY A 39 0.28 4.39 -2.20
CA GLY A 39 -0.20 3.38 -3.15
C GLY A 39 -1.15 3.90 -4.20
N ASP A 40 -1.81 5.04 -3.93
CA ASP A 40 -2.73 5.62 -4.90
C ASP A 40 -2.01 6.12 -6.15
N PHE A 41 -0.70 6.39 -6.07
CA PHE A 41 0.09 6.75 -7.24
C PHE A 41 0.21 5.63 -8.27
N LEU A 42 -0.07 4.41 -7.87
CA LEU A 42 0.13 3.26 -8.75
C LEU A 42 -1.08 2.94 -9.63
N HIS A 43 -2.14 3.73 -9.54
CA HIS A 43 -3.27 3.55 -10.43
C HIS A 43 -2.87 3.83 -11.88
N PRO A 44 -3.28 2.98 -12.84
CA PRO A 44 -3.05 3.29 -14.24
C PRO A 44 -3.85 4.52 -14.66
N ARG A 45 -3.41 5.14 -15.76
CA ARG A 45 -4.04 6.38 -16.25
C ARG A 45 -5.55 6.24 -16.39
N CYS A 46 -6.02 5.11 -16.93
CA CYS A 46 -7.45 4.91 -17.14
C CYS A 46 -8.25 4.97 -15.83
N ASN A 47 -7.66 4.48 -14.74
CA ASN A 47 -8.31 4.55 -13.43
C ASN A 47 -8.37 5.99 -12.93
N ILE A 48 -7.28 6.73 -13.12
CA ILE A 48 -7.22 8.13 -12.70
C ILE A 48 -8.26 8.93 -13.44
N GLU A 49 -8.37 8.74 -14.75
CA GLU A 49 -9.35 9.44 -15.57
C GLU A 49 -10.78 9.08 -15.17
N LYS A 50 -11.01 7.79 -14.90
CA LYS A 50 -12.33 7.32 -14.49
C LYS A 50 -12.75 7.94 -13.16
N MET A 51 -11.83 7.96 -12.20
CA MET A 51 -12.10 8.60 -10.90
C MET A 51 -12.34 10.10 -11.04
N ALA A 52 -11.57 10.76 -11.89
CA ALA A 52 -11.72 12.19 -12.14
C ALA A 52 -13.07 12.52 -12.76
N SER A 53 -13.65 11.60 -13.51
CA SER A 53 -14.98 11.79 -14.10
C SER A 53 -16.12 11.49 -13.13
N GLY A 54 -15.78 11.05 -11.90
CA GLY A 54 -16.77 10.73 -10.88
C GLY A 54 -17.29 9.31 -10.91
N GLU A 55 -16.73 8.46 -11.77
CA GLU A 55 -17.15 7.06 -11.86
C GLU A 55 -16.41 6.20 -10.84
N PRO A 56 -17.11 5.28 -10.17
CA PRO A 56 -16.43 4.35 -9.26
C PRO A 56 -15.64 3.30 -10.03
N LEU A 57 -14.56 2.83 -9.42
CA LEU A 57 -13.78 1.73 -9.98
C LEU A 57 -14.41 0.39 -9.61
N ASN A 58 -14.40 -0.54 -10.55
CA ASN A 58 -14.83 -1.91 -10.28
C ASN A 58 -13.61 -2.81 -10.00
N ASP A 59 -13.84 -4.08 -9.74
CA ASP A 59 -12.76 -5.02 -9.43
C ASP A 59 -11.79 -5.18 -10.60
N ASP A 60 -12.29 -5.20 -11.82
CA ASP A 60 -11.43 -5.33 -13.00
C ASP A 60 -10.53 -4.12 -13.18
N ASP A 61 -11.04 -2.92 -12.89
CA ASP A 61 -10.25 -1.70 -12.92
C ASP A 61 -9.10 -1.76 -11.92
N ARG A 62 -9.33 -2.39 -10.76
CA ARG A 62 -8.36 -2.43 -9.68
C ARG A 62 -7.28 -3.49 -9.84
N LYS A 63 -7.50 -4.50 -10.69
CA LYS A 63 -6.53 -5.60 -10.86
C LYS A 63 -5.12 -5.11 -11.22
N PRO A 64 -4.94 -4.26 -12.24
CA PRO A 64 -3.60 -3.76 -12.55
C PRO A 64 -2.98 -2.96 -11.41
N TRP A 65 -3.81 -2.20 -10.69
CA TRP A 65 -3.36 -1.44 -9.54
C TRP A 65 -2.87 -2.35 -8.42
N LEU A 66 -3.65 -3.40 -8.11
CA LEU A 66 -3.28 -4.36 -7.06
C LEU A 66 -2.01 -5.11 -7.44
N GLN A 67 -1.84 -5.45 -8.71
CA GLN A 67 -0.61 -6.09 -9.18
C GLN A 67 0.58 -5.14 -9.02
N ALA A 68 0.41 -3.88 -9.36
CA ALA A 68 1.47 -2.89 -9.18
C ALA A 68 1.83 -2.72 -7.71
N LEU A 69 0.84 -2.73 -6.81
CA LEU A 69 1.09 -2.66 -5.37
C LEU A 69 1.86 -3.89 -4.89
N ASN A 70 1.47 -5.07 -5.35
CA ASN A 70 2.16 -6.30 -4.99
C ASN A 70 3.63 -6.24 -5.42
N ASP A 71 3.86 -5.83 -6.66
CA ASP A 71 5.21 -5.73 -7.21
C ASP A 71 6.04 -4.68 -6.47
N ALA A 72 5.44 -3.54 -6.15
CA ALA A 72 6.12 -2.49 -5.40
C ALA A 72 6.48 -2.97 -3.99
N ALA A 73 5.57 -3.66 -3.33
CA ALA A 73 5.82 -4.22 -2.00
C ALA A 73 7.00 -5.18 -2.03
N PHE A 74 7.03 -6.05 -3.03
CA PHE A 74 8.13 -6.99 -3.20
C PHE A 74 9.46 -6.26 -3.41
N ALA A 75 9.47 -5.26 -4.28
CA ALA A 75 10.68 -4.52 -4.59
C ALA A 75 11.20 -3.72 -3.40
N MET A 76 10.29 -3.06 -2.67
CA MET A 76 10.67 -2.21 -1.53
C MET A 76 11.32 -3.03 -0.42
N GLN A 77 10.75 -4.19 -0.09
CA GLN A 77 11.28 -4.98 1.02
C GLN A 77 12.61 -5.64 0.72
N ARG A 78 13.01 -5.70 -0.54
CA ARG A 78 14.32 -6.26 -0.90
C ARG A 78 15.46 -5.36 -0.46
N THR A 79 15.24 -4.05 -0.44
CA THR A 79 16.30 -3.08 -0.21
C THR A 79 16.09 -2.24 1.04
N ASN A 80 14.99 -2.43 1.74
CA ASN A 80 14.67 -1.65 2.94
C ASN A 80 14.21 -2.57 4.05
N LYS A 81 14.72 -2.35 5.25
CA LYS A 81 14.29 -3.12 6.42
C LYS A 81 12.84 -2.88 6.76
N VAL A 82 12.40 -1.64 6.62
CA VAL A 82 11.01 -1.27 6.90
C VAL A 82 10.50 -0.48 5.72
N SER A 83 9.33 -0.86 5.25
CA SER A 83 8.66 -0.17 4.15
C SER A 83 7.22 0.07 4.53
N LEU A 84 6.71 1.24 4.16
CA LEU A 84 5.33 1.63 4.43
C LEU A 84 4.64 1.98 3.13
N ILE A 85 3.47 1.39 2.91
CA ILE A 85 2.60 1.73 1.79
C ILE A 85 1.28 2.20 2.38
N VAL A 86 0.80 3.33 1.90
CA VAL A 86 -0.50 3.88 2.32
C VAL A 86 -1.49 3.67 1.19
N CYS A 87 -2.68 3.20 1.52
CA CYS A 87 -3.73 3.07 0.51
C CYS A 87 -5.11 3.13 1.16
N SER A 88 -6.14 3.17 0.34
CA SER A 88 -7.52 3.12 0.80
C SER A 88 -7.80 1.76 1.44
N ALA A 89 -8.86 1.69 2.25
CA ALA A 89 -9.27 0.43 2.85
C ALA A 89 -9.55 -0.61 1.76
N LEU A 90 -9.03 -1.82 1.95
CA LEU A 90 -9.09 -2.89 0.96
C LEU A 90 -10.01 -4.01 1.44
N LYS A 91 -10.77 -4.56 0.50
CA LYS A 91 -11.52 -5.78 0.75
C LYS A 91 -10.57 -6.93 1.05
N LYS A 92 -11.09 -7.95 1.73
CA LYS A 92 -10.26 -9.10 2.11
C LYS A 92 -9.54 -9.72 0.93
N HIS A 93 -10.22 -9.93 -0.20
CA HIS A 93 -9.58 -10.61 -1.32
C HIS A 93 -8.52 -9.73 -2.00
N TYR A 94 -8.61 -8.41 -1.89
CA TYR A 94 -7.53 -7.52 -2.35
C TYR A 94 -6.31 -7.66 -1.45
N ARG A 95 -6.54 -7.77 -0.13
CA ARG A 95 -5.44 -7.98 0.80
C ARG A 95 -4.73 -9.31 0.54
N ASP A 96 -5.51 -10.36 0.24
CA ASP A 96 -4.95 -11.65 -0.10
C ASP A 96 -4.06 -11.57 -1.34
N LEU A 97 -4.48 -10.80 -2.34
CA LEU A 97 -3.68 -10.60 -3.56
C LEU A 97 -2.36 -9.89 -3.25
N LEU A 98 -2.37 -8.92 -2.34
CA LEU A 98 -1.15 -8.22 -1.98
C LEU A 98 -0.18 -9.11 -1.22
N ARG A 99 -0.69 -10.06 -0.44
CA ARG A 99 0.15 -10.99 0.30
C ARG A 99 0.80 -12.05 -0.56
N GLU A 100 0.29 -12.30 -1.74
CA GLU A 100 0.85 -13.33 -2.61
C GLU A 100 2.32 -13.00 -2.91
N GLY A 101 3.22 -13.92 -2.52
CA GLY A 101 4.65 -13.72 -2.70
C GLY A 101 5.29 -12.73 -1.74
N ASN A 102 4.53 -12.18 -0.79
CA ASN A 102 5.03 -11.19 0.18
C ASN A 102 4.75 -11.67 1.61
N PRO A 103 5.47 -12.68 2.10
CA PRO A 103 5.15 -13.28 3.41
C PRO A 103 5.35 -12.33 4.59
N ASN A 104 6.15 -11.28 4.44
CA ASN A 104 6.40 -10.31 5.51
C ASN A 104 5.52 -9.07 5.43
N LEU A 105 4.46 -9.14 4.67
CA LEU A 105 3.54 -8.02 4.52
C LEU A 105 2.46 -8.08 5.60
N SER A 106 2.26 -6.99 6.30
CA SER A 106 1.23 -6.85 7.33
C SER A 106 0.35 -5.66 7.02
N PHE A 107 -0.92 -5.77 7.40
CA PHE A 107 -1.88 -4.69 7.21
C PHE A 107 -2.18 -4.02 8.54
N ILE A 108 -2.23 -2.69 8.52
CA ILE A 108 -2.62 -1.90 9.68
C ILE A 108 -3.79 -1.02 9.24
N TYR A 109 -4.91 -1.15 9.93
CA TYR A 109 -6.09 -0.35 9.64
C TYR A 109 -6.10 0.87 10.56
N LEU A 110 -6.08 2.06 9.95
CA LEU A 110 -6.15 3.30 10.70
C LEU A 110 -7.59 3.79 10.72
N LYS A 111 -8.15 3.90 11.91
CA LYS A 111 -9.47 4.48 12.08
C LYS A 111 -9.36 6.00 11.94
N GLY A 112 -10.43 6.63 11.49
CA GLY A 112 -10.39 8.01 11.08
C GLY A 112 -10.46 9.07 12.18
N ASP A 113 -10.17 8.71 13.42
CA ASP A 113 -10.29 9.64 14.55
C ASP A 113 -8.94 10.28 14.90
N PHE A 114 -8.37 10.94 13.93
CA PHE A 114 -7.13 11.69 14.14
C PHE A 114 -7.47 13.16 14.32
N ASP A 115 -7.53 13.57 15.52
CA ASP A 115 -7.76 14.99 15.84
C ASP A 115 -6.46 15.69 16.17
#